data_6b4bf971ff4c390559cf45490645f102
#
_entry.id   6b4bf971ff4c390559cf45490645f102
#
_cell.length_a   1.000
_cell.length_b   1.000
_cell.length_c   1.000
_cell.angle_alpha   90.00
_cell.angle_beta   90.00
_cell.angle_gamma   90.00
#
_symmetry.space_group_name_H-M   'P 1'
#
loop_
_entity.id
_entity.type
_entity.pdbx_description
1 polymer ?
#
loop_
_entity_poly.entity_id
_entity_poly.type
_entity_poly.pdbx_seq_one_letter_code
_entity_poly.pdbx_strand_id
1 'polypeptide(L)'
;VGAGTLHPATVLRSLGPKRWNVAYAQPSRRPADGRYGENPNRLQHYYQFQVLLKPNPADLQDLYLGSLEAIGIDMDLHDIRFVEDDWENPTVGAWGLGWEVWCDGMEVSQFTYFQQVGGLDLDMVSGELTYGLERLAMYVQGVDSIYDLRFNNPENPENQLYYRDVFHQNEVQHSAYNFEHADVDMLKSWFVGAEEEC
;
A
#
# COMPACT_ATOMS: atom_id res chain seq x y z
N VAL A 1 -2.64 -9.05 -5.22
CA VAL A 1 -1.21 -8.76 -4.94
C VAL A 1 -1.06 -8.22 -3.54
N GLY A 2 0.13 -8.32 -2.97
CA GLY A 2 0.43 -7.81 -1.62
C GLY A 2 0.86 -6.34 -1.59
N ALA A 3 1.16 -5.78 -2.75
CA ALA A 3 1.49 -4.36 -2.93
C ALA A 3 1.22 -3.93 -4.36
N GLY A 4 0.88 -2.65 -4.56
CA GLY A 4 0.70 -2.04 -5.87
C GLY A 4 1.94 -2.14 -6.74
N THR A 5 3.12 -2.11 -6.13
CA THR A 5 4.43 -2.33 -6.76
C THR A 5 4.50 -3.59 -7.62
N LEU A 6 3.84 -4.68 -7.20
CA LEU A 6 3.86 -5.97 -7.90
C LEU A 6 2.93 -6.02 -9.12
N HIS A 7 2.16 -4.98 -9.39
CA HIS A 7 1.35 -4.89 -10.59
C HIS A 7 2.24 -4.73 -11.83
N PRO A 8 1.93 -5.40 -12.96
CA PRO A 8 2.75 -5.31 -14.19
C PRO A 8 3.01 -3.89 -14.70
N ALA A 9 2.06 -2.96 -14.46
CA ALA A 9 2.22 -1.54 -14.83
C ALA A 9 3.32 -0.83 -14.04
N THR A 10 3.73 -1.36 -12.90
CA THR A 10 4.86 -0.87 -12.10
C THR A 10 6.07 -1.76 -12.31
N VAL A 11 6.05 -3.01 -11.84
CA VAL A 11 7.24 -3.87 -11.79
C VAL A 11 7.83 -4.13 -13.18
N LEU A 12 7.03 -4.52 -14.18
CA LEU A 12 7.55 -4.80 -15.52
C LEU A 12 7.87 -3.54 -16.32
N ARG A 13 7.17 -2.44 -16.05
CA ARG A 13 7.39 -1.18 -16.75
C ARG A 13 8.57 -0.37 -16.20
N SER A 14 9.06 -0.72 -15.03
CA SER A 14 10.32 -0.19 -14.50
C SER A 14 11.52 -0.62 -15.36
N LEU A 15 11.45 -1.80 -15.99
CA LEU A 15 12.49 -2.33 -16.87
C LEU A 15 12.60 -1.58 -18.20
N GLY A 16 13.80 -1.61 -18.77
CA GLY A 16 14.13 -1.09 -20.10
C GLY A 16 14.16 0.45 -20.18
N PRO A 17 14.51 1.01 -21.34
CA PRO A 17 14.84 2.42 -21.50
C PRO A 17 13.64 3.34 -21.80
N LYS A 18 12.41 2.82 -21.88
CA LYS A 18 11.25 3.63 -22.27
C LYS A 18 10.72 4.43 -21.07
N ARG A 19 10.45 5.71 -21.30
CA ARG A 19 9.73 6.56 -20.35
C ARG A 19 8.34 5.98 -20.06
N TRP A 20 7.93 6.05 -18.79
CA TRP A 20 6.63 5.53 -18.38
C TRP A 20 6.13 6.25 -17.12
N ASN A 21 4.95 6.83 -17.20
CA ASN A 21 4.29 7.42 -16.06
C ASN A 21 2.92 6.75 -15.92
N VAL A 22 2.58 6.33 -14.71
CA VAL A 22 1.30 5.67 -14.44
C VAL A 22 0.83 5.97 -13.02
N ALA A 23 -0.50 6.09 -12.86
CA ALA A 23 -1.14 6.16 -11.56
C ALA A 23 -2.42 5.32 -11.60
N TYR A 24 -2.68 4.54 -10.55
CA TYR A 24 -3.86 3.67 -10.44
C TYR A 24 -4.15 3.29 -9.00
N ALA A 25 -5.41 2.96 -8.70
CA ALA A 25 -5.80 2.35 -7.45
C ALA A 25 -5.61 0.83 -7.54
N GLN A 26 -4.95 0.24 -6.55
CA GLN A 26 -4.69 -1.19 -6.45
C GLN A 26 -5.28 -1.76 -5.17
N PRO A 27 -6.29 -2.65 -5.25
CA PRO A 27 -6.66 -3.46 -4.11
C PRO A 27 -5.53 -4.43 -3.77
N SER A 28 -5.11 -4.41 -2.51
CA SER A 28 -3.99 -5.21 -2.00
C SER A 28 -4.45 -6.09 -0.86
N ARG A 29 -3.83 -7.27 -0.73
CA ARG A 29 -4.12 -8.21 0.34
C ARG A 29 -2.86 -8.68 1.01
N ARG A 30 -2.87 -8.61 2.34
CA ARG A 30 -1.83 -9.15 3.24
C ARG A 30 -2.50 -10.00 4.30
N PRO A 31 -2.69 -11.31 4.05
CA PRO A 31 -3.42 -12.19 4.97
C PRO A 31 -2.86 -12.20 6.40
N ALA A 32 -1.54 -12.06 6.56
CA ALA A 32 -0.89 -11.99 7.87
C ALA A 32 -1.28 -10.75 8.69
N ASP A 33 -1.83 -9.71 8.04
CA ASP A 33 -2.30 -8.48 8.71
C ASP A 33 -3.75 -8.58 9.21
N GLY A 34 -4.40 -9.71 9.05
CA GLY A 34 -5.74 -9.96 9.58
C GLY A 34 -5.80 -9.75 11.11
N ARG A 35 -6.82 -9.00 11.57
CA ARG A 35 -7.05 -8.67 12.99
C ARG A 35 -8.53 -8.74 13.35
N TYR A 36 -9.31 -9.57 12.63
CA TYR A 36 -10.75 -9.78 12.87
C TYR A 36 -11.59 -8.49 12.85
N GLY A 37 -11.10 -7.44 12.20
CA GLY A 37 -11.77 -6.14 12.21
C GLY A 37 -11.66 -5.37 13.54
N GLU A 38 -10.78 -5.80 14.45
CA GLU A 38 -10.63 -5.19 15.78
C GLU A 38 -9.57 -4.09 15.83
N ASN A 39 -8.66 -4.03 14.84
CA ASN A 39 -7.62 -3.00 14.77
C ASN A 39 -8.11 -1.79 13.97
N PRO A 40 -7.99 -0.54 14.50
CA PRO A 40 -8.56 0.65 13.87
C PRO A 40 -7.83 1.11 12.60
N ASN A 41 -6.59 0.68 12.36
CA ASN A 41 -5.77 1.18 11.26
C ASN A 41 -5.00 0.09 10.50
N ARG A 42 -5.28 -1.22 10.76
CA ARG A 42 -4.66 -2.34 10.07
C ARG A 42 -5.69 -3.32 9.54
N LEU A 43 -5.62 -3.56 8.24
CA LEU A 43 -6.53 -4.43 7.48
C LEU A 43 -5.70 -5.43 6.69
N GLN A 44 -6.26 -6.62 6.46
CA GLN A 44 -5.69 -7.57 5.51
C GLN A 44 -6.03 -7.24 4.04
N HIS A 45 -7.13 -6.53 3.80
CA HIS A 45 -7.54 -6.02 2.49
C HIS A 45 -7.66 -4.50 2.56
N TYR A 46 -6.93 -3.79 1.70
CA TYR A 46 -6.87 -2.33 1.68
C TYR A 46 -6.56 -1.85 0.26
N TYR A 47 -6.71 -0.55 0.05
CA TYR A 47 -6.42 0.07 -1.24
C TYR A 47 -5.16 0.91 -1.17
N GLN A 48 -4.35 0.78 -2.21
CA GLN A 48 -3.20 1.64 -2.44
C GLN A 48 -3.42 2.47 -3.70
N PHE A 49 -3.06 3.75 -3.65
CA PHE A 49 -2.89 4.54 -4.86
C PHE A 49 -1.42 4.47 -5.25
N GLN A 50 -1.16 3.88 -6.39
CA GLN A 50 0.17 3.59 -6.90
C GLN A 50 0.53 4.59 -7.98
N VAL A 51 1.70 5.25 -7.84
CA VAL A 51 2.26 6.16 -8.83
C VAL A 51 3.66 5.69 -9.18
N LEU A 52 3.98 5.66 -10.47
CA LEU A 52 5.35 5.44 -10.96
C LEU A 52 5.70 6.52 -11.97
N LEU A 53 6.81 7.20 -11.76
CA LEU A 53 7.36 8.20 -12.66
C LEU A 53 8.74 7.74 -13.15
N LYS A 54 8.87 7.48 -14.43
CA LYS A 54 10.11 7.00 -15.08
C LYS A 54 10.46 7.86 -16.29
N PRO A 55 11.61 8.55 -16.29
CA PRO A 55 12.59 8.65 -15.22
C PRO A 55 12.00 9.37 -14.01
N ASN A 56 12.65 9.17 -12.85
CA ASN A 56 12.38 9.94 -11.67
C ASN A 56 12.56 11.46 -11.92
N PRO A 57 11.56 12.30 -11.63
CA PRO A 57 11.74 13.75 -11.64
C PRO A 57 12.63 14.21 -10.47
N ALA A 58 13.37 15.29 -10.65
CA ALA A 58 14.28 15.81 -9.64
C ALA A 58 13.56 16.36 -8.41
N ASP A 59 12.32 16.79 -8.57
CA ASP A 59 11.42 17.39 -7.57
C ASP A 59 10.36 16.41 -7.05
N LEU A 60 10.62 15.09 -7.11
CA LEU A 60 9.63 14.07 -6.72
C LEU A 60 9.12 14.25 -5.29
N GLN A 61 9.98 14.65 -4.36
CA GLN A 61 9.59 14.89 -2.97
C GLN A 61 8.63 16.08 -2.86
N ASP A 62 8.90 17.18 -3.56
CA ASP A 62 8.01 18.35 -3.59
C ASP A 62 6.66 18.01 -4.23
N LEU A 63 6.66 17.22 -5.31
CA LEU A 63 5.45 16.72 -5.95
C LEU A 63 4.63 15.84 -4.99
N TYR A 64 5.29 15.00 -4.22
CA TYR A 64 4.63 14.16 -3.21
C TYR A 64 3.99 15.03 -2.11
N LEU A 65 4.76 15.95 -1.50
CA LEU A 65 4.24 16.85 -0.46
C LEU A 65 3.08 17.70 -0.98
N GLY A 66 3.21 18.29 -2.16
CA GLY A 66 2.13 19.01 -2.81
C GLY A 66 0.88 18.16 -3.09
N SER A 67 1.04 16.85 -3.28
CA SER A 67 -0.10 15.95 -3.42
C SER A 67 -0.87 15.73 -2.10
N LEU A 68 -0.16 15.70 -0.95
CA LEU A 68 -0.79 15.63 0.37
C LEU A 68 -1.57 16.93 0.67
N GLU A 69 -1.00 18.10 0.37
CA GLU A 69 -1.69 19.38 0.50
C GLU A 69 -2.94 19.43 -0.39
N ALA A 70 -2.85 18.95 -1.63
CA ALA A 70 -3.95 18.95 -2.57
C ALA A 70 -5.16 18.10 -2.14
N ILE A 71 -4.94 17.06 -1.33
CA ILE A 71 -6.03 16.26 -0.74
C ILE A 71 -6.52 16.80 0.61
N GLY A 72 -5.93 17.90 1.10
CA GLY A 72 -6.38 18.61 2.30
C GLY A 72 -5.62 18.28 3.58
N ILE A 73 -4.44 17.67 3.49
CA ILE A 73 -3.54 17.51 4.64
C ILE A 73 -2.72 18.80 4.78
N ASP A 74 -2.96 19.52 5.87
CA ASP A 74 -2.28 20.78 6.17
C ASP A 74 -0.91 20.50 6.78
N MET A 75 0.16 20.86 6.05
CA MET A 75 1.55 20.66 6.49
C MET A 75 1.94 21.46 7.73
N ASP A 76 1.22 22.53 8.05
CA ASP A 76 1.46 23.34 9.25
C ASP A 76 0.82 22.72 10.51
N LEU A 77 -0.15 21.81 10.33
CA LEU A 77 -0.89 21.15 11.41
C LEU A 77 -0.43 19.71 11.67
N HIS A 78 0.24 19.08 10.70
CA HIS A 78 0.64 17.68 10.76
C HIS A 78 2.16 17.52 10.71
N ASP A 79 2.69 16.60 11.52
CA ASP A 79 4.11 16.25 11.52
C ASP A 79 4.39 15.20 10.44
N ILE A 80 4.95 15.64 9.31
CA ILE A 80 5.32 14.76 8.19
C ILE A 80 6.80 14.41 8.30
N ARG A 81 7.09 13.10 8.36
CA ARG A 81 8.46 12.58 8.45
C ARG A 81 8.75 11.56 7.39
N PHE A 82 9.93 11.65 6.80
CA PHE A 82 10.51 10.62 5.95
C PHE A 82 11.44 9.76 6.82
N VAL A 83 11.07 8.52 7.04
CA VAL A 83 11.83 7.54 7.83
C VAL A 83 12.47 6.57 6.85
N GLU A 84 13.79 6.45 6.87
CA GLU A 84 14.54 5.57 5.96
C GLU A 84 14.06 4.13 6.11
N ASP A 85 13.64 3.54 5.00
CA ASP A 85 13.17 2.16 4.88
C ASP A 85 13.38 1.69 3.44
N ASP A 86 14.51 1.07 3.17
CA ASP A 86 14.82 0.53 1.86
C ASP A 86 13.84 -0.60 1.51
N TRP A 87 13.15 -0.41 0.41
CA TRP A 87 12.19 -1.40 -0.05
C TRP A 87 12.89 -2.53 -0.80
N GLU A 88 12.58 -3.77 -0.44
CA GLU A 88 13.07 -4.93 -1.16
C GLU A 88 12.02 -6.05 -1.26
N ASN A 89 12.09 -6.79 -2.34
CA ASN A 89 11.30 -8.01 -2.55
C ASN A 89 12.17 -9.07 -3.23
N PRO A 90 12.77 -9.99 -2.45
CA PRO A 90 13.64 -11.04 -2.98
C PRO A 90 12.97 -11.95 -4.01
N THR A 91 11.66 -12.23 -3.86
CA THR A 91 10.91 -13.10 -4.76
C THR A 91 10.90 -12.60 -6.20
N VAL A 92 10.84 -11.29 -6.40
CA VAL A 92 10.89 -10.68 -7.74
C VAL A 92 12.23 -10.02 -8.05
N GLY A 93 13.25 -10.25 -7.20
CA GLY A 93 14.59 -9.71 -7.39
C GLY A 93 14.59 -8.18 -7.52
N ALA A 94 13.80 -7.50 -6.68
CA ALA A 94 13.62 -6.06 -6.76
C ALA A 94 14.03 -5.38 -5.46
N TRP A 95 14.62 -4.18 -5.58
CA TRP A 95 14.91 -3.31 -4.44
C TRP A 95 15.01 -1.86 -4.88
N GLY A 96 14.91 -0.96 -3.92
CA GLY A 96 15.07 0.49 -4.12
C GLY A 96 15.35 1.21 -2.82
N LEU A 97 16.01 2.36 -2.93
CA LEU A 97 16.19 3.29 -1.82
C LEU A 97 14.83 3.85 -1.43
N GLY A 98 14.45 3.72 -0.17
CA GLY A 98 13.10 4.00 0.24
C GLY A 98 12.96 4.74 1.56
N TRP A 99 11.79 5.29 1.74
CA TRP A 99 11.35 5.94 2.97
C TRP A 99 9.87 5.64 3.21
N GLU A 100 9.55 5.27 4.44
CA GLU A 100 8.18 5.39 4.92
C GLU A 100 7.87 6.86 5.16
N VAL A 101 6.76 7.37 4.66
CA VAL A 101 6.28 8.69 5.00
C VAL A 101 5.23 8.58 6.08
N TRP A 102 5.53 9.19 7.21
CA TRP A 102 4.70 9.18 8.40
C TRP A 102 3.99 10.52 8.56
N CYS A 103 2.72 10.47 8.93
CA CYS A 103 1.91 11.61 9.34
C CYS A 103 1.53 11.40 10.81
N ASP A 104 1.92 12.31 11.69
CA ASP A 104 1.66 12.24 13.13
C ASP A 104 1.99 10.87 13.77
N GLY A 105 3.05 10.24 13.31
CA GLY A 105 3.51 8.94 13.81
C GLY A 105 2.85 7.71 13.20
N MET A 106 2.00 7.86 12.19
CA MET A 106 1.45 6.75 11.41
C MET A 106 1.95 6.80 9.96
N GLU A 107 2.51 5.69 9.47
CA GLU A 107 2.89 5.53 8.08
C GLU A 107 1.66 5.68 7.17
N VAL A 108 1.74 6.58 6.20
CA VAL A 108 0.68 6.84 5.22
C VAL A 108 1.07 6.50 3.79
N SER A 109 2.37 6.49 3.50
CA SER A 109 2.90 6.19 2.16
C SER A 109 4.28 5.58 2.22
N GLN A 110 4.63 4.82 1.18
CA GLN A 110 6.00 4.40 0.86
C GLN A 110 6.50 5.22 -0.33
N PHE A 111 7.70 5.76 -0.21
CA PHE A 111 8.40 6.56 -1.21
C PHE A 111 9.68 5.82 -1.62
N THR A 112 9.86 5.45 -2.89
CA THR A 112 10.96 4.57 -3.30
C THR A 112 11.59 5.03 -4.63
N TYR A 113 12.91 5.02 -4.68
CA TYR A 113 13.68 5.11 -5.93
C TYR A 113 14.14 3.72 -6.34
N PHE A 114 13.49 3.12 -7.34
CA PHE A 114 13.82 1.79 -7.80
C PHE A 114 15.22 1.70 -8.39
N GLN A 115 15.97 0.69 -7.96
CA GLN A 115 17.33 0.40 -8.42
C GLN A 115 17.39 -0.87 -9.24
N GLN A 116 16.63 -1.91 -8.87
CA GLN A 116 16.69 -3.22 -9.49
C GLN A 116 15.30 -3.87 -9.56
N VAL A 117 15.03 -4.60 -10.62
CA VAL A 117 13.83 -5.41 -10.80
C VAL A 117 14.17 -6.67 -11.59
N GLY A 118 13.73 -7.84 -11.13
CA GLY A 118 14.04 -9.12 -11.78
C GLY A 118 15.52 -9.49 -11.73
N GLY A 119 16.27 -9.01 -10.74
CA GLY A 119 17.71 -9.18 -10.65
C GLY A 119 18.50 -8.33 -11.66
N LEU A 120 17.83 -7.43 -12.40
CA LEU A 120 18.45 -6.54 -13.38
C LEU A 120 18.51 -5.11 -12.85
N ASP A 121 19.67 -4.51 -12.89
CA ASP A 121 19.84 -3.09 -12.57
C ASP A 121 19.05 -2.24 -13.60
N LEU A 122 18.39 -1.19 -13.10
CA LEU A 122 17.57 -0.35 -13.96
C LEU A 122 18.41 0.67 -14.72
N ASP A 123 18.27 0.72 -16.05
CA ASP A 123 18.89 1.73 -16.91
C ASP A 123 18.42 3.15 -16.55
N MET A 124 17.24 3.26 -15.97
CA MET A 124 16.58 4.52 -15.65
C MET A 124 15.87 4.38 -14.30
N VAL A 125 16.40 5.05 -13.29
CA VAL A 125 15.77 5.11 -11.96
C VAL A 125 14.37 5.69 -12.07
N SER A 126 13.41 5.01 -11.50
CA SER A 126 12.03 5.50 -11.39
C SER A 126 11.69 5.83 -9.94
N GLY A 127 10.88 6.87 -9.76
CA GLY A 127 10.28 7.20 -8.47
C GLY A 127 8.92 6.52 -8.35
N GLU A 128 8.73 5.80 -7.26
CA GLU A 128 7.46 5.18 -6.90
C GLU A 128 6.89 5.82 -5.65
N LEU A 129 5.59 6.11 -5.69
CA LEU A 129 4.81 6.58 -4.54
C LEU A 129 3.65 5.62 -4.33
N THR A 130 3.60 5.03 -3.14
CA THR A 130 2.55 4.08 -2.76
C THR A 130 1.77 4.65 -1.59
N TYR A 131 0.61 5.20 -1.86
CA TYR A 131 -0.25 5.85 -0.85
C TYR A 131 -1.21 4.83 -0.24
N GLY A 132 -1.27 4.77 1.10
CA GLY A 132 -2.30 4.01 1.84
C GLY A 132 -3.61 4.80 1.90
N LEU A 133 -4.58 4.45 1.05
CA LEU A 133 -5.77 5.28 0.87
C LEU A 133 -6.63 5.38 2.12
N GLU A 134 -6.81 4.30 2.86
CA GLU A 134 -7.60 4.31 4.09
C GLU A 134 -6.99 5.20 5.16
N ARG A 135 -5.67 5.12 5.35
CA ARG A 135 -4.98 5.94 6.35
C ARG A 135 -5.01 7.42 6.00
N LEU A 136 -4.80 7.77 4.73
CA LEU A 136 -4.95 9.15 4.27
C LEU A 136 -6.38 9.66 4.43
N ALA A 137 -7.38 8.81 4.11
CA ALA A 137 -8.78 9.17 4.27
C ALA A 137 -9.15 9.42 5.75
N MET A 138 -8.51 8.74 6.70
CA MET A 138 -8.71 9.02 8.14
C MET A 138 -8.32 10.46 8.48
N TYR A 139 -7.17 10.95 8.00
CA TYR A 139 -6.76 12.34 8.19
C TYR A 139 -7.71 13.32 7.53
N VAL A 140 -8.05 13.08 6.27
CA VAL A 140 -8.97 13.95 5.51
C VAL A 140 -10.35 14.03 6.14
N GLN A 141 -10.85 12.94 6.74
CA GLN A 141 -12.16 12.88 7.38
C GLN A 141 -12.14 13.13 8.89
N GLY A 142 -10.96 13.23 9.51
CA GLY A 142 -10.80 13.47 10.95
C GLY A 142 -11.38 12.35 11.81
N VAL A 143 -11.08 11.09 11.46
CA VAL A 143 -11.54 9.90 12.22
C VAL A 143 -10.36 9.07 12.69
N ASP A 144 -10.52 8.38 13.83
CA ASP A 144 -9.49 7.59 14.48
C ASP A 144 -9.52 6.10 14.09
N SER A 145 -10.50 5.69 13.31
CA SER A 145 -10.66 4.31 12.87
C SER A 145 -11.05 4.26 11.39
N ILE A 146 -10.42 3.38 10.64
CA ILE A 146 -10.78 3.08 9.25
C ILE A 146 -12.27 2.70 9.13
N TYR A 147 -12.81 2.01 10.12
CA TYR A 147 -14.19 1.57 10.11
C TYR A 147 -15.22 2.71 10.25
N ASP A 148 -14.77 3.89 10.68
CA ASP A 148 -15.59 5.10 10.80
C ASP A 148 -15.54 6.00 9.56
N LEU A 149 -14.71 5.66 8.56
CA LEU A 149 -14.67 6.35 7.28
C LEU A 149 -16.04 6.32 6.61
N ARG A 150 -16.51 7.47 6.16
CA ARG A 150 -17.66 7.57 5.27
C ARG A 150 -17.29 6.99 3.91
N PHE A 151 -18.02 5.95 3.50
CA PHE A 151 -17.75 5.22 2.26
C PHE A 151 -18.39 5.88 1.04
N ASN A 152 -19.51 6.54 1.25
CA ASN A 152 -20.24 7.28 0.23
C ASN A 152 -20.57 8.70 0.72
N ASN A 153 -21.12 9.53 -0.18
CA ASN A 153 -21.62 10.86 0.15
C ASN A 153 -23.03 11.02 -0.43
N PRO A 154 -24.06 10.38 0.17
CA PRO A 154 -25.42 10.41 -0.36
C PRO A 154 -26.08 11.76 -0.09
N GLU A 155 -27.04 12.16 -0.96
CA GLU A 155 -27.87 13.35 -0.76
C GLU A 155 -28.74 13.21 0.51
N ASN A 156 -29.26 12.01 0.76
CA ASN A 156 -30.01 11.70 1.99
C ASN A 156 -29.06 11.09 3.02
N PRO A 157 -28.83 11.72 4.19
CA PRO A 157 -27.97 11.22 5.26
C PRO A 157 -28.35 9.84 5.79
N GLU A 158 -29.61 9.41 5.68
CA GLU A 158 -30.05 8.07 6.08
C GLU A 158 -29.42 6.96 5.22
N ASN A 159 -28.93 7.29 4.04
CA ASN A 159 -28.25 6.37 3.13
C ASN A 159 -26.72 6.41 3.29
N GLN A 160 -26.21 7.05 4.34
CA GLN A 160 -24.77 7.06 4.62
C GLN A 160 -24.29 5.64 4.93
N LEU A 161 -23.28 5.22 4.18
CA LEU A 161 -22.52 3.99 4.45
C LEU A 161 -21.15 4.35 5.04
N TYR A 162 -20.72 3.55 5.98
CA TYR A 162 -19.38 3.60 6.54
C TYR A 162 -18.53 2.42 6.03
N TYR A 163 -17.23 2.52 6.16
CA TYR A 163 -16.29 1.47 5.76
C TYR A 163 -16.62 0.14 6.47
N ARG A 164 -17.05 0.20 7.73
CA ARG A 164 -17.48 -0.99 8.50
C ARG A 164 -18.64 -1.73 7.87
N ASP A 165 -19.58 -1.02 7.26
CA ASP A 165 -20.78 -1.64 6.66
C ASP A 165 -20.40 -2.48 5.43
N VAL A 166 -19.29 -2.14 4.77
CA VAL A 166 -18.82 -2.78 3.55
C VAL A 166 -17.77 -3.87 3.82
N PHE A 167 -16.80 -3.59 4.71
CA PHE A 167 -15.59 -4.42 4.83
C PHE A 167 -15.36 -5.10 6.17
N HIS A 168 -16.05 -4.69 7.26
CA HIS A 168 -15.78 -5.26 8.57
C HIS A 168 -16.03 -6.78 8.63
N GLN A 169 -17.18 -7.24 8.14
CA GLN A 169 -17.49 -8.68 8.10
C GLN A 169 -16.49 -9.48 7.26
N ASN A 170 -16.00 -8.88 6.17
CA ASN A 170 -14.97 -9.45 5.34
C ASN A 170 -13.66 -9.67 6.13
N GLU A 171 -13.23 -8.68 6.92
CA GLU A 171 -12.05 -8.79 7.77
C GLU A 171 -12.19 -9.90 8.81
N VAL A 172 -13.36 -10.03 9.45
CA VAL A 172 -13.64 -11.09 10.42
C VAL A 172 -13.55 -12.47 9.75
N GLN A 173 -14.25 -12.66 8.62
CA GLN A 173 -14.31 -13.96 7.94
C GLN A 173 -12.96 -14.38 7.36
N HIS A 174 -12.23 -13.46 6.74
CA HIS A 174 -10.91 -13.77 6.21
C HIS A 174 -9.87 -14.04 7.30
N SER A 175 -9.96 -13.37 8.45
CA SER A 175 -9.10 -13.68 9.60
C SER A 175 -9.37 -15.08 10.12
N ALA A 176 -10.64 -15.45 10.31
CA ALA A 176 -11.03 -16.80 10.72
C ALA A 176 -10.56 -17.86 9.70
N TYR A 177 -10.74 -17.59 8.40
CA TYR A 177 -10.25 -18.48 7.35
C TYR A 177 -8.74 -18.74 7.44
N ASN A 178 -7.95 -17.66 7.63
CA ASN A 178 -6.50 -17.75 7.66
C ASN A 178 -5.96 -18.37 8.96
N PHE A 179 -6.57 -18.09 10.12
CA PHE A 179 -5.97 -18.42 11.42
C PHE A 179 -6.69 -19.55 12.16
N GLU A 180 -7.96 -19.84 11.85
CA GLU A 180 -8.73 -20.88 12.53
C GLU A 180 -8.97 -22.09 11.64
N HIS A 181 -9.19 -21.88 10.33
CA HIS A 181 -9.61 -22.93 9.41
C HIS A 181 -8.50 -23.43 8.47
N ALA A 182 -7.31 -22.80 8.51
CA ALA A 182 -6.18 -23.25 7.70
C ALA A 182 -5.69 -24.63 8.17
N ASP A 183 -5.50 -25.55 7.22
CA ASP A 183 -4.83 -26.82 7.48
C ASP A 183 -3.31 -26.59 7.51
N VAL A 184 -2.79 -26.33 8.70
CA VAL A 184 -1.39 -25.96 8.92
C VAL A 184 -0.46 -27.10 8.54
N ASP A 185 -0.83 -28.36 8.81
CA ASP A 185 0.01 -29.53 8.51
C ASP A 185 0.13 -29.74 7.00
N MET A 186 -0.97 -29.58 6.26
CA MET A 186 -0.97 -29.63 4.81
C MET A 186 -0.11 -28.49 4.22
N LEU A 187 -0.29 -27.25 4.67
CA LEU A 187 0.49 -26.10 4.21
C LEU A 187 1.99 -26.28 4.46
N LYS A 188 2.35 -26.82 5.62
CA LYS A 188 3.74 -27.14 5.97
C LYS A 188 4.31 -28.21 5.05
N SER A 189 3.55 -29.27 4.74
CA SER A 189 4.00 -30.31 3.82
C SER A 189 4.21 -29.77 2.40
N TRP A 190 3.38 -28.86 1.94
CA TRP A 190 3.56 -28.17 0.65
C TRP A 190 4.79 -27.28 0.63
N PHE A 191 5.05 -26.57 1.74
CA PHE A 191 6.25 -25.74 1.86
C PHE A 191 7.51 -26.61 1.71
N VAL A 192 7.61 -27.73 2.48
CA VAL A 192 8.75 -28.65 2.40
C VAL A 192 8.92 -29.23 1.00
N GLY A 193 7.82 -29.69 0.37
CA GLY A 193 7.88 -30.20 -1.00
C GLY A 193 8.35 -29.16 -2.02
N ALA A 194 7.93 -27.92 -1.88
CA ALA A 194 8.37 -26.83 -2.76
C ALA A 194 9.87 -26.48 -2.51
N GLU A 195 10.34 -26.54 -1.26
CA GLU A 195 11.74 -26.32 -0.93
C GLU A 195 12.65 -27.42 -1.50
N GLU A 196 12.20 -28.68 -1.49
CA GLU A 196 12.94 -29.80 -2.08
C GLU A 196 13.01 -29.72 -3.62
N GLU A 197 12.00 -29.10 -4.28
CA GLU A 197 11.95 -28.94 -5.74
C GLU A 197 12.85 -27.78 -6.22
N CYS A 198 13.11 -26.76 -5.40
CA CYS A 198 13.97 -25.62 -5.73
C CYS A 198 15.47 -25.96 -5.66
#